data_7c82013e0712f42dd14ae97bbacf254e
#
_entry.id   7c82013e0712f42dd14ae97bbacf254e
#
_cell.length_a   1.000
_cell.length_b   1.000
_cell.length_c   1.000
_cell.angle_alpha   90.00
_cell.angle_beta   90.00
_cell.angle_gamma   90.00
#
_symmetry.space_group_name_H-M   'P 1'
#
loop_
_entity.id
_entity.type
_entity.pdbx_description
1 polymer ?
#
loop_
_entity_poly.entity_id
_entity_poly.type
_entity_poly.pdbx_seq_one_letter_code
_entity_poly.pdbx_strand_id
1 'polypeptide(L)'
;VGEAARALFAEVLDQPGGTFWKDFESYIRTHLLDQGLISPADMSLFKVTDSVEQAVEEVLGFYSVYNSMRFIGERLVLRLHIAPDDHLLQRLNDEFSDICAKGRIERTETHRVEADDEHLAQLPRLAFCPDRRAVGRLRQMIDLLNCELEGHCGRIPSENQS
;
A
#
# COMPACT_ATOMS: atom_id res chain seq x y z
N VAL A 1 8.39 2.03 -18.32
CA VAL A 1 7.86 2.59 -17.09
C VAL A 1 6.61 1.82 -16.73
N GLY A 2 6.69 0.98 -15.68
CA GLY A 2 5.72 -0.07 -15.42
C GLY A 2 4.34 0.43 -14.99
N GLU A 3 3.33 -0.02 -15.71
CA GLU A 3 1.90 0.16 -15.38
C GLU A 3 1.47 -0.49 -14.05
N ALA A 4 2.28 -1.35 -13.46
CA ALA A 4 1.95 -2.05 -12.23
C ALA A 4 1.89 -1.15 -10.97
N ALA A 5 2.53 0.02 -10.99
CA ALA A 5 2.57 0.91 -9.83
C ALA A 5 1.28 1.75 -9.65
N ARG A 6 0.43 1.83 -10.67
CA ARG A 6 -0.79 2.66 -10.65
C ARG A 6 -2.00 1.99 -9.99
N ALA A 7 -1.92 0.72 -9.64
CA ALA A 7 -3.07 -0.06 -9.22
C ALA A 7 -3.22 -0.28 -7.70
N LEU A 8 -2.32 0.24 -6.87
CA LEU A 8 -2.37 0.00 -5.42
C LEU A 8 -3.32 0.92 -4.65
N PHE A 9 -3.78 1.98 -5.28
CA PHE A 9 -4.63 2.95 -4.62
C PHE A 9 -5.51 3.72 -5.62
N ALA A 10 -6.79 3.83 -5.30
CA ALA A 10 -7.75 4.67 -5.99
C ALA A 10 -8.38 5.64 -4.99
N GLU A 11 -8.11 6.93 -5.17
CA GLU A 11 -8.86 7.98 -4.51
C GLU A 11 -10.09 8.30 -5.34
N VAL A 12 -11.25 8.29 -4.69
CA VAL A 12 -12.53 8.53 -5.36
C VAL A 12 -13.21 9.71 -4.68
N LEU A 13 -13.36 10.79 -5.44
CA LEU A 13 -13.94 12.03 -4.96
C LEU A 13 -15.42 12.10 -5.32
N ASP A 14 -16.28 12.17 -4.29
CA ASP A 14 -17.68 12.52 -4.45
C ASP A 14 -17.85 14.03 -4.69
N GLN A 15 -18.89 14.42 -5.39
CA GLN A 15 -19.25 15.83 -5.43
C GLN A 15 -19.69 16.30 -4.02
N PRO A 16 -19.46 17.56 -3.66
CA PRO A 16 -19.94 18.08 -2.37
C PRO A 16 -21.44 17.82 -2.18
N GLY A 17 -21.77 17.04 -1.15
CA GLY A 17 -23.15 16.58 -0.87
C GLY A 17 -23.64 15.43 -1.77
N GLY A 18 -22.79 14.89 -2.65
CA GLY A 18 -23.07 13.70 -3.44
C GLY A 18 -22.93 12.42 -2.60
N THR A 19 -23.53 11.33 -3.08
CA THR A 19 -23.51 10.02 -2.41
C THR A 19 -23.10 8.89 -3.34
N PHE A 20 -22.82 9.17 -4.60
CA PHE A 20 -22.60 8.12 -5.62
C PHE A 20 -21.51 7.13 -5.23
N TRP A 21 -20.33 7.61 -4.79
CA TRP A 21 -19.24 6.75 -4.41
C TRP A 21 -19.42 6.13 -3.02
N LYS A 22 -20.11 6.82 -2.11
CA LYS A 22 -20.53 6.28 -0.81
C LYS A 22 -21.51 5.12 -0.99
N ASP A 23 -22.46 5.25 -1.92
CA ASP A 23 -23.42 4.18 -2.26
C ASP A 23 -22.70 3.01 -2.93
N PHE A 24 -21.71 3.28 -3.79
CA PHE A 24 -20.89 2.25 -4.42
C PHE A 24 -20.00 1.51 -3.40
N GLU A 25 -19.40 2.22 -2.44
CA GLU A 25 -18.67 1.60 -1.33
C GLU A 25 -19.59 0.68 -0.50
N SER A 26 -20.80 1.14 -0.20
CA SER A 26 -21.82 0.34 0.49
C SER A 26 -22.18 -0.92 -0.29
N TYR A 27 -22.31 -0.80 -1.61
CA TYR A 27 -22.54 -1.95 -2.48
C TYR A 27 -21.38 -2.96 -2.42
N ILE A 28 -20.14 -2.50 -2.51
CA ILE A 28 -18.95 -3.36 -2.40
C ILE A 28 -18.95 -4.11 -1.05
N ARG A 29 -19.22 -3.40 0.06
CA ARG A 29 -19.28 -4.02 1.39
C ARG A 29 -20.34 -5.12 1.45
N THR A 30 -21.57 -4.80 1.07
CA THR A 30 -22.70 -5.72 1.20
C THR A 30 -22.65 -6.89 0.22
N HIS A 31 -22.19 -6.67 -1.01
CA HIS A 31 -22.28 -7.68 -2.08
C HIS A 31 -20.96 -8.39 -2.38
N LEU A 32 -19.82 -7.83 -1.99
CA LEU A 32 -18.52 -8.47 -2.23
C LEU A 32 -17.85 -8.88 -0.92
N LEU A 33 -17.73 -7.97 0.04
CA LEU A 33 -17.04 -8.24 1.30
C LEU A 33 -17.84 -9.21 2.18
N ASP A 34 -19.12 -8.95 2.43
CA ASP A 34 -19.97 -9.79 3.30
C ASP A 34 -20.19 -11.19 2.71
N GLN A 35 -20.03 -11.34 1.40
CA GLN A 35 -20.10 -12.63 0.71
C GLN A 35 -18.72 -13.31 0.57
N GLY A 36 -17.67 -12.74 1.08
CA GLY A 36 -16.31 -13.29 1.04
C GLY A 36 -15.68 -13.34 -0.35
N LEU A 37 -16.17 -12.52 -1.30
CA LEU A 37 -15.60 -12.42 -2.65
C LEU A 37 -14.33 -11.56 -2.69
N ILE A 38 -14.18 -10.67 -1.71
CA ILE A 38 -12.97 -9.88 -1.45
C ILE A 38 -12.63 -9.98 0.03
N SER A 39 -11.38 -9.68 0.39
CA SER A 39 -10.93 -9.67 1.78
C SER A 39 -11.20 -8.31 2.45
N PRO A 40 -11.29 -8.24 3.80
CA PRO A 40 -11.37 -6.96 4.50
C PRO A 40 -10.21 -6.01 4.17
N ALA A 41 -9.01 -6.56 3.93
CA ALA A 41 -7.84 -5.78 3.55
C ALA A 41 -8.00 -5.09 2.18
N ASP A 42 -8.79 -5.66 1.26
CA ASP A 42 -9.00 -5.06 -0.07
C ASP A 42 -9.78 -3.74 0.00
N MET A 43 -10.49 -3.48 1.11
CA MET A 43 -11.12 -2.18 1.37
C MET A 43 -10.11 -1.05 1.58
N SER A 44 -8.84 -1.36 1.81
CA SER A 44 -7.75 -0.37 1.87
C SER A 44 -7.29 0.12 0.49
N LEU A 45 -7.72 -0.53 -0.59
CA LEU A 45 -7.29 -0.20 -1.96
C LEU A 45 -7.96 1.06 -2.52
N PHE A 46 -9.02 1.54 -1.89
CA PHE A 46 -9.67 2.79 -2.27
C PHE A 46 -10.16 3.54 -1.04
N LYS A 47 -10.32 4.85 -1.20
CA LYS A 47 -10.90 5.72 -0.18
C LYS A 47 -11.89 6.67 -0.85
N VAL A 48 -13.05 6.83 -0.23
CA VAL A 48 -14.07 7.76 -0.69
C VAL A 48 -14.04 9.00 0.18
N THR A 49 -13.95 10.18 -0.42
CA THR A 49 -14.03 11.47 0.25
C THR A 49 -14.89 12.44 -0.57
N ASP A 50 -15.40 13.48 0.07
CA ASP A 50 -16.08 14.61 -0.57
C ASP A 50 -15.30 15.93 -0.39
N SER A 51 -14.07 15.86 0.11
CA SER A 51 -13.15 16.99 0.26
C SER A 51 -11.93 16.82 -0.64
N VAL A 52 -11.68 17.82 -1.48
CA VAL A 52 -10.48 17.88 -2.33
C VAL A 52 -9.22 17.95 -1.48
N GLU A 53 -9.25 18.68 -0.38
CA GLU A 53 -8.13 18.82 0.55
C GLU A 53 -7.75 17.44 1.13
N GLN A 54 -8.74 16.68 1.60
CA GLN A 54 -8.51 15.32 2.11
C GLN A 54 -7.98 14.39 1.02
N ALA A 55 -8.47 14.50 -0.22
CA ALA A 55 -7.98 13.72 -1.34
C ALA A 55 -6.50 14.01 -1.61
N VAL A 56 -6.12 15.29 -1.61
CA VAL A 56 -4.72 15.70 -1.79
C VAL A 56 -3.84 15.19 -0.64
N GLU A 57 -4.27 15.36 0.61
CA GLU A 57 -3.55 14.88 1.79
C GLU A 57 -3.31 13.37 1.75
N GLU A 58 -4.32 12.61 1.35
CA GLU A 58 -4.20 11.15 1.23
C GLU A 58 -3.19 10.73 0.16
N VAL A 59 -3.23 11.36 -1.02
CA VAL A 59 -2.27 11.08 -2.09
C VAL A 59 -0.86 11.46 -1.66
N LEU A 60 -0.66 12.62 -1.05
CA LEU A 60 0.65 13.05 -0.54
C LEU A 60 1.15 12.13 0.58
N GLY A 61 0.26 11.73 1.49
CA GLY A 61 0.56 10.79 2.57
C GLY A 61 0.95 9.42 2.03
N PHE A 62 0.26 8.92 1.01
CA PHE A 62 0.59 7.63 0.40
C PHE A 62 2.01 7.60 -0.18
N TYR A 63 2.45 8.68 -0.81
CA TYR A 63 3.78 8.79 -1.41
C TYR A 63 4.84 9.40 -0.48
N SER A 64 4.55 9.58 0.80
CA SER A 64 5.50 10.22 1.74
C SER A 64 6.76 9.38 1.95
N VAL A 65 6.61 8.07 2.17
CA VAL A 65 7.72 7.11 2.29
C VAL A 65 7.78 6.19 1.07
N TYR A 66 6.63 5.68 0.63
CA TYR A 66 6.55 4.85 -0.56
C TYR A 66 6.81 5.67 -1.82
N ASN A 67 7.78 5.28 -2.63
CA ASN A 67 8.05 5.90 -3.93
C ASN A 67 7.42 5.10 -5.08
N SER A 68 7.80 3.85 -5.22
CA SER A 68 7.36 3.01 -6.35
C SER A 68 7.66 1.53 -6.08
N MET A 69 7.13 0.67 -6.94
CA MET A 69 7.46 -0.74 -6.90
C MET A 69 7.72 -1.31 -8.29
N ARG A 70 8.46 -2.43 -8.32
CA ARG A 70 8.77 -3.15 -9.55
C ARG A 70 8.91 -4.65 -9.27
N PHE A 71 8.48 -5.47 -10.19
CA PHE A 71 8.83 -6.88 -10.20
C PHE A 71 10.20 -7.10 -10.85
N ILE A 72 11.05 -7.86 -10.16
CA ILE A 72 12.32 -8.37 -10.66
C ILE A 72 12.29 -9.89 -10.53
N GLY A 73 12.00 -10.57 -11.61
CA GLY A 73 11.67 -12.00 -11.59
C GLY A 73 10.40 -12.25 -10.76
N GLU A 74 10.51 -13.09 -9.74
CA GLU A 74 9.39 -13.38 -8.81
C GLU A 74 9.32 -12.45 -7.62
N ARG A 75 10.33 -11.60 -7.41
CA ARG A 75 10.38 -10.69 -6.26
C ARG A 75 9.73 -9.35 -6.61
N LEU A 76 8.92 -8.86 -5.70
CA LEU A 76 8.48 -7.47 -5.68
C LEU A 76 9.51 -6.64 -4.93
N VAL A 77 9.97 -5.57 -5.56
CA VAL A 77 10.88 -4.58 -4.96
C VAL A 77 10.11 -3.29 -4.74
N LEU A 78 10.01 -2.86 -3.50
CA LEU A 78 9.49 -1.55 -3.10
C LEU A 78 10.65 -0.58 -2.95
N ARG A 79 10.54 0.61 -3.53
CA ARG A 79 11.47 1.72 -3.36
C ARG A 79 10.85 2.71 -2.38
N LEU A 80 11.66 3.14 -1.43
CA LEU A 80 11.23 4.02 -0.35
C LEU A 80 12.08 5.28 -0.33
N HIS A 81 11.53 6.38 0.17
CA HIS A 81 12.30 7.61 0.44
C HIS A 81 13.13 7.49 1.72
N ILE A 82 12.65 6.73 2.70
CA ILE A 82 13.26 6.53 4.01
C ILE A 82 13.45 5.02 4.25
N ALA A 83 14.63 4.63 4.71
CA ALA A 83 14.90 3.24 5.06
C ALA A 83 14.26 2.88 6.40
N PRO A 84 13.49 1.79 6.51
CA PRO A 84 13.06 1.28 7.81
C PRO A 84 14.29 0.80 8.61
N ASP A 85 14.28 1.00 9.91
CA ASP A 85 15.28 0.44 10.81
C ASP A 85 15.06 -1.07 11.06
N ASP A 86 15.89 -1.71 11.86
CA ASP A 86 15.79 -3.15 12.12
C ASP A 86 14.52 -3.50 12.90
N HIS A 87 14.09 -2.63 13.81
CA HIS A 87 12.88 -2.83 14.60
C HIS A 87 11.63 -2.79 13.69
N LEU A 88 11.53 -1.79 12.85
CA LEU A 88 10.40 -1.67 11.89
C LEU A 88 10.43 -2.82 10.87
N LEU A 89 11.61 -3.21 10.36
CA LEU A 89 11.72 -4.36 9.47
C LEU A 89 11.26 -5.67 10.14
N GLN A 90 11.61 -5.88 11.42
CA GLN A 90 11.13 -7.03 12.17
C GLN A 90 9.60 -6.99 12.31
N ARG A 91 9.05 -5.85 12.70
CA ARG A 91 7.61 -5.65 12.81
C ARG A 91 6.87 -5.90 11.50
N LEU A 92 7.42 -5.43 10.36
CA LEU A 92 6.85 -5.73 9.04
C LEU A 92 6.78 -7.24 8.78
N ASN A 93 7.82 -7.98 9.16
CA ASN A 93 7.83 -9.44 9.00
C ASN A 93 6.86 -10.15 9.94
N ASP A 94 6.66 -9.62 11.16
CA ASP A 94 5.73 -10.21 12.12
C ASP A 94 4.26 -9.96 11.71
N GLU A 95 3.93 -8.73 11.26
CA GLU A 95 2.56 -8.34 10.95
C GLU A 95 2.12 -8.69 9.51
N PHE A 96 3.07 -8.77 8.56
CA PHE A 96 2.79 -8.94 7.13
C PHE A 96 3.47 -10.17 6.52
N SER A 97 3.77 -11.20 7.32
CA SER A 97 4.28 -12.48 6.79
C SER A 97 3.33 -13.13 5.78
N ASP A 98 2.04 -12.87 5.91
CA ASP A 98 0.96 -13.36 5.04
C ASP A 98 1.02 -12.83 3.60
N ILE A 99 1.70 -11.69 3.35
CA ILE A 99 1.89 -11.20 1.98
C ILE A 99 3.01 -11.94 1.24
N CYS A 100 3.82 -12.73 1.93
CA CYS A 100 4.94 -13.46 1.36
C CYS A 100 4.52 -14.87 0.93
N ALA A 101 4.51 -15.17 -0.35
CA ALA A 101 4.30 -16.54 -0.85
C ALA A 101 5.44 -17.47 -0.44
N LYS A 102 6.66 -16.92 -0.30
CA LYS A 102 7.86 -17.61 0.22
C LYS A 102 8.86 -16.60 0.78
N GLY A 103 9.67 -17.04 1.74
CA GLY A 103 10.69 -16.21 2.37
C GLY A 103 10.10 -15.14 3.30
N ARG A 104 10.72 -13.99 3.31
CA ARG A 104 10.34 -12.86 4.16
C ARG A 104 10.63 -11.54 3.48
N ILE A 105 10.23 -10.43 4.09
CA ILE A 105 10.57 -9.06 3.68
C ILE A 105 12.01 -8.77 4.08
N GLU A 106 12.82 -8.33 3.13
CA GLU A 106 14.26 -8.08 3.31
C GLU A 106 14.65 -6.75 2.68
N ARG A 107 15.66 -6.08 3.24
CA ARG A 107 16.35 -4.99 2.54
C ARG A 107 17.12 -5.56 1.37
N THR A 108 17.17 -4.82 0.27
CA THR A 108 17.94 -5.20 -0.90
C THR A 108 18.63 -4.00 -1.53
N GLU A 109 19.73 -4.27 -2.23
CA GLU A 109 20.44 -3.26 -3.02
C GLU A 109 19.81 -3.11 -4.40
N THR A 110 20.28 -2.09 -5.14
CA THR A 110 19.86 -1.84 -6.51
C THR A 110 20.25 -3.00 -7.42
N HIS A 111 19.27 -3.54 -8.13
CA HIS A 111 19.52 -4.61 -9.10
C HIS A 111 19.99 -4.02 -10.43
N ARG A 112 20.83 -4.77 -11.18
CA ARG A 112 21.38 -4.34 -12.48
C ARG A 112 20.33 -3.92 -13.50
N VAL A 113 19.14 -4.50 -13.45
CA VAL A 113 18.00 -4.13 -14.32
C VAL A 113 17.42 -2.74 -14.00
N GLU A 114 17.83 -2.13 -12.89
CA GLU A 114 17.41 -0.79 -12.46
C GLU A 114 18.50 0.27 -12.74
N ALA A 115 19.63 -0.12 -13.33
CA ALA A 115 20.78 0.76 -13.55
C ALA A 115 20.49 1.94 -14.51
N ASP A 116 19.46 1.81 -15.36
CA ASP A 116 19.04 2.87 -16.29
C ASP A 116 18.30 4.02 -15.60
N ASP A 117 17.97 3.87 -14.31
CA ASP A 117 17.17 4.82 -13.52
C ASP A 117 18.05 5.42 -12.42
N GLU A 118 19.01 6.27 -12.78
CA GLU A 118 19.97 6.88 -11.85
C GLU A 118 19.27 7.60 -10.66
N HIS A 119 18.11 8.21 -10.92
CA HIS A 119 17.32 8.91 -9.89
C HIS A 119 16.75 7.98 -8.82
N LEU A 120 16.55 6.72 -9.15
CA LEU A 120 16.01 5.71 -8.24
C LEU A 120 17.12 4.84 -7.62
N ALA A 121 18.35 4.93 -8.13
CA ALA A 121 19.45 4.03 -7.76
C ALA A 121 19.79 4.11 -6.25
N GLN A 122 19.64 5.27 -5.64
CA GLN A 122 20.01 5.52 -4.24
C GLN A 122 18.86 5.30 -3.24
N LEU A 123 17.65 5.05 -3.71
CA LEU A 123 16.50 4.84 -2.81
C LEU A 123 16.66 3.54 -2.03
N PRO A 124 16.34 3.53 -0.73
CA PRO A 124 16.21 2.31 0.05
C PRO A 124 15.19 1.35 -0.57
N ARG A 125 15.42 0.06 -0.42
CA ARG A 125 14.58 -0.98 -1.01
C ARG A 125 14.22 -2.07 -0.01
N LEU A 126 12.95 -2.49 -0.08
CA LEU A 126 12.49 -3.76 0.48
C LEU A 126 12.14 -4.71 -0.66
N ALA A 127 12.43 -6.00 -0.50
CA ALA A 127 12.08 -7.01 -1.48
C ALA A 127 11.55 -8.28 -0.81
N PHE A 128 10.56 -8.90 -1.44
CA PHE A 128 9.97 -10.17 -1.03
C PHE A 128 9.31 -10.86 -2.23
N CYS A 129 8.94 -12.13 -2.09
CA CYS A 129 8.14 -12.85 -3.08
C CYS A 129 6.67 -12.75 -2.70
N PRO A 130 5.86 -11.92 -3.38
CA PRO A 130 4.50 -11.62 -2.93
C PRO A 130 3.53 -12.77 -3.23
N ASP A 131 2.55 -12.99 -2.33
CA ASP A 131 1.28 -13.57 -2.73
C ASP A 131 0.50 -12.52 -3.53
N ARG A 132 0.22 -12.81 -4.78
CA ARG A 132 -0.47 -11.89 -5.70
C ARG A 132 -1.92 -11.61 -5.31
N ARG A 133 -2.47 -12.34 -4.36
CA ARG A 133 -3.82 -12.14 -3.82
C ARG A 133 -3.85 -11.16 -2.65
N ALA A 134 -2.72 -10.90 -2.03
CA ALA A 134 -2.61 -10.07 -0.83
C ALA A 134 -2.40 -8.58 -1.13
N VAL A 135 -3.05 -8.04 -2.17
CA VAL A 135 -2.83 -6.65 -2.62
C VAL A 135 -3.31 -5.64 -1.58
N GLY A 136 -4.45 -5.89 -0.94
CA GLY A 136 -4.94 -5.04 0.15
C GLY A 136 -4.01 -5.04 1.36
N ARG A 137 -3.42 -6.20 1.72
CA ARG A 137 -2.41 -6.29 2.78
C ARG A 137 -1.12 -5.56 2.42
N LEU A 138 -0.70 -5.62 1.15
CA LEU A 138 0.43 -4.83 0.66
C LEU A 138 0.17 -3.32 0.83
N ARG A 139 -1.05 -2.85 0.53
CA ARG A 139 -1.43 -1.47 0.78
C ARG A 139 -1.33 -1.12 2.27
N GLN A 140 -1.84 -1.95 3.16
CA GLN A 140 -1.75 -1.73 4.61
C GLN A 140 -0.30 -1.68 5.11
N MET A 141 0.59 -2.49 4.54
CA MET A 141 2.02 -2.43 4.86
C MET A 141 2.64 -1.09 4.43
N ILE A 142 2.27 -0.56 3.27
CA ILE A 142 2.73 0.76 2.82
C ILE A 142 2.20 1.86 3.75
N ASP A 143 0.93 1.78 4.16
CA ASP A 143 0.33 2.72 5.11
C ASP A 143 1.05 2.70 6.47
N LEU A 144 1.44 1.51 6.96
CA LEU A 144 2.25 1.37 8.17
C LEU A 144 3.62 2.04 8.01
N LEU A 145 4.31 1.83 6.88
CA LEU A 145 5.59 2.47 6.60
C LEU A 145 5.47 4.01 6.61
N ASN A 146 4.45 4.55 5.95
CA ASN A 146 4.19 5.99 5.90
C ASN A 146 3.88 6.56 7.31
N CYS A 147 3.13 5.81 8.10
CA CYS A 147 2.80 6.20 9.47
C CYS A 147 4.02 6.23 10.39
N GLU A 148 4.81 5.16 10.40
CA GLU A 148 5.93 5.01 11.33
C GLU A 148 7.13 5.91 11.00
N LEU A 149 7.35 6.23 9.73
CA LEU A 149 8.52 6.98 9.28
C LEU A 149 8.25 8.47 9.06
N GLU A 150 7.02 8.86 8.71
CA GLU A 150 6.66 10.26 8.42
C GLU A 150 5.45 10.77 9.20
N GLY A 151 4.85 9.92 10.05
CA GLY A 151 3.68 10.30 10.84
C GLY A 151 2.38 10.42 10.04
N HIS A 152 2.38 10.03 8.78
CA HIS A 152 1.19 9.99 7.93
C HIS A 152 0.40 8.72 8.19
N CYS A 153 -0.23 8.67 9.35
CA CYS A 153 -1.12 7.58 9.73
C CYS A 153 -2.47 7.77 9.03
N GLY A 154 -2.61 7.23 7.82
CA GLY A 154 -3.93 6.95 7.28
C GLY A 154 -4.71 6.13 8.32
N ARG A 155 -6.01 6.35 8.48
CA ARG A 155 -6.80 5.61 9.49
C ARG A 155 -6.61 4.11 9.25
N ILE A 156 -5.77 3.50 10.07
CA ILE A 156 -5.81 2.04 10.27
C ILE A 156 -7.21 1.79 10.84
N PRO A 157 -8.05 0.94 10.22
CA PRO A 157 -9.33 0.59 10.82
C PRO A 157 -9.04 0.05 12.22
N SER A 158 -9.43 0.78 13.26
CA SER A 158 -9.34 0.29 14.63
C SER A 158 -10.12 -1.02 14.68
N GLU A 159 -9.42 -2.11 15.05
CA GLU A 159 -10.05 -3.38 15.39
C GLU A 159 -11.24 -3.11 16.30
N ASN A 160 -12.40 -3.63 15.90
CA ASN A 160 -13.64 -3.60 16.66
C ASN A 160 -13.38 -3.88 18.13
N GLN A 161 -13.63 -2.91 18.97
CA GLN A 161 -14.01 -3.20 20.35
C GLN A 161 -15.43 -3.77 20.31
N SER A 162 -15.48 -5.06 20.61
CA SER A 162 -16.71 -5.86 20.84
C SER A 162 -17.60 -5.25 21.90
#